data_b08ea030760cf6e7e87698abfb9f48fe
#
_entry.id   b08ea030760cf6e7e87698abfb9f48fe
#
_cell.length_a   1.000
_cell.length_b   1.000
_cell.length_c   1.000
_cell.angle_alpha   90.00
_cell.angle_beta   90.00
_cell.angle_gamma   90.00
#
_symmetry.space_group_name_H-M   'P 1'
#
loop_
_entity.id
_entity.type
_entity.pdbx_description
1 polymer ?
#
loop_
_entity_poly.entity_id
_entity_poly.type
_entity_poly.pdbx_seq_one_letter_code
_entity_poly.pdbx_strand_id
1 'polypeptide(L)'
;DSDTTWRLFGQLEWRASEHWLIQGGAMYEDTQLTGNSLTPRIAVNYLINPRHGLRAVYSEAIRSPDMFENNVNWSYRVTGLSTPVYGQNSAQYFVKTRGPGNLDQEHMRSRELGYNGYFVDQALNLDIKLFYDEITGMISEPLRNNQYIASNSNASRFAGTESQLDWQLSRADRLRLTYAYVHAQASNRLDQRLTASNSGSAGWLRNWGQGWSSALFYYGDSALNGYRFERVDTRIAKRLALGSKTSLELAGTLQQRLDHQPTTFADNLYDSRHVVYFSAELEF
;
A
#
# COMPACT_ATOMS: atom_id res chain seq x y z
N ASP A 1 -30.85 -1.53 -5.75
CA ASP A 1 -30.29 -2.90 -5.83
C ASP A 1 -29.44 -3.14 -4.58
N SER A 2 -29.42 -4.37 -4.09
CA SER A 2 -28.63 -4.82 -2.94
C SER A 2 -27.97 -6.14 -3.28
N ASP A 3 -26.75 -6.35 -2.78
CA ASP A 3 -26.05 -7.62 -2.86
C ASP A 3 -25.91 -8.21 -1.46
N THR A 4 -26.03 -9.52 -1.34
CA THR A 4 -25.85 -10.24 -0.07
C THR A 4 -24.64 -11.15 -0.19
N THR A 5 -23.71 -11.00 0.74
CA THR A 5 -22.47 -11.78 0.79
C THR A 5 -22.39 -12.57 2.09
N TRP A 6 -22.10 -13.87 1.98
CA TRP A 6 -21.78 -14.74 3.11
C TRP A 6 -20.30 -15.10 3.09
N ARG A 7 -19.67 -15.01 4.26
CA ARG A 7 -18.25 -15.36 4.43
C ARG A 7 -18.06 -16.28 5.61
N LEU A 8 -17.32 -17.36 5.37
CA LEU A 8 -16.85 -18.28 6.42
C LEU A 8 -15.34 -18.42 6.29
N PHE A 9 -14.61 -18.20 7.36
CA PHE A 9 -13.15 -18.34 7.37
C PHE A 9 -12.70 -19.16 8.56
N GLY A 10 -11.55 -19.84 8.40
CA GLY A 10 -10.89 -20.59 9.44
C GLY A 10 -9.39 -20.65 9.21
N GLN A 11 -8.64 -20.75 10.29
CA GLN A 11 -7.18 -20.95 10.25
C GLN A 11 -6.74 -21.90 11.34
N LEU A 12 -5.66 -22.63 11.05
CA LEU A 12 -4.97 -23.53 11.99
C LEU A 12 -3.48 -23.18 11.99
N GLU A 13 -2.89 -23.27 13.15
CA GLU A 13 -1.45 -23.20 13.34
C GLU A 13 -0.97 -24.50 13.97
N TRP A 14 0.07 -25.07 13.39
CA TRP A 14 0.68 -26.30 13.85
C TRP A 14 2.20 -26.14 14.01
N ARG A 15 2.66 -26.23 15.24
CA ARG A 15 4.09 -26.33 15.56
C ARG A 15 4.53 -27.77 15.45
N ALA A 16 5.00 -28.14 14.25
CA ALA A 16 5.42 -29.50 13.93
C ALA A 16 6.71 -29.90 14.64
N SER A 17 7.58 -28.94 15.00
CA SER A 17 8.78 -29.10 15.81
C SER A 17 9.24 -27.77 16.39
N GLU A 18 10.37 -27.73 17.10
CA GLU A 18 11.00 -26.48 17.55
C GLU A 18 11.39 -25.54 16.41
N HIS A 19 11.65 -26.11 15.22
CA HIS A 19 12.08 -25.37 14.03
C HIS A 19 10.95 -25.09 13.04
N TRP A 20 9.88 -25.88 13.02
CA TRP A 20 8.83 -25.78 12.01
C TRP A 20 7.50 -25.30 12.57
N LEU A 21 7.02 -24.20 12.02
CA LEU A 21 5.70 -23.66 12.28
C LEU A 21 4.93 -23.56 10.95
N ILE A 22 3.82 -24.29 10.85
CA ILE A 22 2.98 -24.35 9.66
C ILE A 22 1.64 -23.69 9.99
N GLN A 23 1.20 -22.79 9.13
CA GLN A 23 -0.10 -22.13 9.24
C GLN A 23 -0.88 -22.41 7.96
N GLY A 24 -2.11 -22.84 8.09
CA GLY A 24 -3.03 -23.08 7.00
C GLY A 24 -4.37 -22.44 7.29
N GLY A 25 -5.00 -21.87 6.29
CA GLY A 25 -6.33 -21.28 6.42
C GLY A 25 -7.02 -21.17 5.07
N ALA A 26 -8.32 -20.93 5.11
CA ALA A 26 -9.10 -20.62 3.94
C ALA A 26 -10.30 -19.75 4.30
N MET A 27 -10.76 -18.97 3.33
CA MET A 27 -12.03 -18.26 3.39
C MET A 27 -12.92 -18.77 2.24
N TYR A 28 -14.15 -19.13 2.58
CA TYR A 28 -15.23 -19.36 1.63
C TYR A 28 -16.11 -18.11 1.58
N GLU A 29 -16.37 -17.62 0.40
CA GLU A 29 -17.29 -16.51 0.15
C GLU A 29 -18.37 -16.96 -0.84
N ASP A 30 -19.62 -16.57 -0.59
CA ASP A 30 -20.74 -16.74 -1.49
C ASP A 30 -21.47 -15.40 -1.63
N THR A 31 -21.56 -14.88 -2.86
CA THR A 31 -22.20 -13.60 -3.18
C THR A 31 -23.25 -13.81 -4.27
N GLN A 32 -24.36 -13.09 -4.18
CA GLN A 32 -25.41 -13.15 -5.19
C GLN A 32 -24.93 -12.68 -6.57
N LEU A 33 -23.93 -11.81 -6.60
CA LEU A 33 -23.43 -11.19 -7.82
C LEU A 33 -22.53 -12.12 -8.63
N THR A 34 -21.60 -12.84 -7.97
CA THR A 34 -20.55 -13.62 -8.65
C THR A 34 -20.47 -15.08 -8.22
N GLY A 35 -21.39 -15.53 -7.34
CA GLY A 35 -21.40 -16.90 -6.82
C GLY A 35 -20.33 -17.13 -5.74
N ASN A 36 -19.84 -18.37 -5.67
CA ASN A 36 -18.96 -18.80 -4.59
C ASN A 36 -17.48 -18.84 -4.99
N SER A 37 -16.63 -18.70 -3.99
CA SER A 37 -15.17 -18.80 -4.12
C SER A 37 -14.53 -19.36 -2.87
N LEU A 38 -13.35 -19.96 -3.01
CA LEU A 38 -12.51 -20.43 -1.92
C LEU A 38 -11.11 -19.85 -2.08
N THR A 39 -10.62 -19.15 -1.06
CA THR A 39 -9.30 -18.51 -1.05
C THR A 39 -8.42 -19.14 0.02
N PRO A 40 -7.54 -20.08 -0.36
CA PRO A 40 -6.62 -20.72 0.56
C PRO A 40 -5.40 -19.86 0.87
N ARG A 41 -4.81 -20.11 2.05
CA ARG A 41 -3.51 -19.59 2.45
C ARG A 41 -2.73 -20.68 3.19
N ILE A 42 -1.45 -20.83 2.84
CA ILE A 42 -0.50 -21.66 3.59
C ILE A 42 0.77 -20.85 3.82
N ALA A 43 1.31 -20.94 5.03
CA ALA A 43 2.61 -20.39 5.39
C ALA A 43 3.42 -21.43 6.12
N VAL A 44 4.69 -21.56 5.73
CA VAL A 44 5.67 -22.43 6.38
C VAL A 44 6.80 -21.56 6.89
N ASN A 45 7.03 -21.57 8.18
CA ASN A 45 8.11 -20.86 8.83
C ASN A 45 9.14 -21.90 9.33
N TYR A 46 10.40 -21.65 8.99
CA TYR A 46 11.54 -22.43 9.47
C TYR A 46 12.42 -21.57 10.36
N LEU A 47 12.47 -21.89 11.64
CA LEU A 47 13.30 -21.23 12.64
C LEU A 47 14.72 -21.85 12.57
N ILE A 48 15.67 -21.18 11.95
CA ILE A 48 17.08 -21.56 11.92
C ILE A 48 17.60 -21.60 13.37
N ASN A 49 17.23 -20.58 14.14
CA ASN A 49 17.44 -20.44 15.58
C ASN A 49 16.44 -19.40 16.13
N PRO A 50 16.39 -19.11 17.44
CA PRO A 50 15.44 -18.14 18.00
C PRO A 50 15.50 -16.70 17.45
N ARG A 51 16.54 -16.36 16.68
CA ARG A 51 16.79 -15.03 16.15
C ARG A 51 16.73 -14.94 14.64
N HIS A 52 16.70 -16.09 13.94
CA HIS A 52 16.74 -16.16 12.48
C HIS A 52 15.68 -17.11 11.96
N GLY A 53 14.89 -16.67 11.04
CA GLY A 53 13.84 -17.48 10.43
C GLY A 53 13.72 -17.25 8.93
N LEU A 54 13.25 -18.28 8.25
CA LEU A 54 12.81 -18.26 6.86
C LEU A 54 11.30 -18.46 6.82
N ARG A 55 10.64 -17.85 5.85
CA ARG A 55 9.21 -17.98 5.63
C ARG A 55 8.91 -18.20 4.15
N ALA A 56 8.07 -19.18 3.84
CA ALA A 56 7.45 -19.33 2.53
C ALA A 56 5.95 -19.23 2.67
N VAL A 57 5.30 -18.43 1.81
CA VAL A 57 3.85 -18.21 1.83
C VAL A 57 3.29 -18.40 0.44
N TYR A 58 2.17 -19.08 0.36
CA TYR A 58 1.27 -19.09 -0.77
C TYR A 58 -0.11 -18.62 -0.30
N SER A 59 -0.73 -17.70 -1.02
CA SER A 59 -2.10 -17.25 -0.72
C SER A 59 -2.86 -16.88 -1.99
N GLU A 60 -4.16 -17.10 -1.93
CA GLU A 60 -5.11 -16.61 -2.94
C GLU A 60 -6.06 -15.60 -2.31
N ALA A 61 -6.49 -14.63 -3.09
CA ALA A 61 -7.48 -13.65 -2.73
C ALA A 61 -8.38 -13.35 -3.92
N ILE A 62 -9.58 -12.87 -3.64
CA ILE A 62 -10.53 -12.41 -4.65
C ILE A 62 -10.96 -10.99 -4.37
N ARG A 63 -11.36 -10.28 -5.43
CA ARG A 63 -12.16 -9.06 -5.34
C ARG A 63 -13.44 -9.25 -6.16
N SER A 64 -14.56 -9.22 -5.50
CA SER A 64 -15.86 -9.18 -6.20
C SER A 64 -16.08 -7.80 -6.81
N PRO A 65 -16.65 -7.70 -8.03
CA PRO A 65 -17.04 -6.43 -8.60
C PRO A 65 -18.08 -5.74 -7.72
N ASP A 66 -18.09 -4.43 -7.71
CA ASP A 66 -19.15 -3.69 -7.04
C ASP A 66 -20.39 -3.57 -7.95
N MET A 67 -21.51 -3.14 -7.35
CA MET A 67 -22.78 -2.97 -8.05
C MET A 67 -22.70 -1.94 -9.18
N PHE A 68 -21.85 -0.90 -9.02
CA PHE A 68 -21.65 0.11 -10.06
C PHE A 68 -20.89 -0.48 -11.24
N GLU A 69 -19.77 -1.18 -10.98
CA GLU A 69 -18.97 -1.83 -12.02
C GLU A 69 -19.83 -2.81 -12.86
N ASN A 70 -20.68 -3.60 -12.18
CA ASN A 70 -21.45 -4.64 -12.85
C ASN A 70 -22.75 -4.14 -13.51
N ASN A 71 -23.47 -3.21 -12.89
CA ASN A 71 -24.84 -2.88 -13.25
C ASN A 71 -25.06 -1.44 -13.70
N VAL A 72 -24.01 -0.59 -13.71
CA VAL A 72 -24.19 0.82 -14.09
C VAL A 72 -24.80 0.94 -15.49
N ASN A 73 -25.80 1.80 -15.59
CA ASN A 73 -26.35 2.26 -16.85
C ASN A 73 -26.62 3.74 -16.73
N TRP A 74 -25.63 4.54 -17.08
CA TRP A 74 -25.65 5.95 -16.80
C TRP A 74 -25.11 6.81 -17.95
N SER A 75 -25.72 7.97 -18.12
CA SER A 75 -25.23 9.03 -18.99
C SER A 75 -25.43 10.38 -18.30
N TYR A 76 -24.53 11.32 -18.55
CA TYR A 76 -24.58 12.66 -18.00
C TYR A 76 -24.79 13.71 -19.09
N ARG A 77 -25.79 14.58 -18.90
CA ARG A 77 -26.08 15.69 -19.81
C ARG A 77 -25.70 17.01 -19.16
N VAL A 78 -24.76 17.71 -19.76
CA VAL A 78 -24.43 19.10 -19.40
C VAL A 78 -25.35 20.04 -20.15
N THR A 79 -25.96 21.01 -19.44
CA THR A 79 -26.79 22.05 -20.02
C THR A 79 -26.20 23.44 -19.74
N GLY A 80 -26.56 24.44 -20.51
CA GLY A 80 -26.11 25.81 -20.31
C GLY A 80 -24.65 26.01 -20.76
N LEU A 81 -24.24 25.35 -21.85
CA LEU A 81 -22.91 25.55 -22.42
C LEU A 81 -22.66 27.01 -22.78
N SER A 82 -21.52 27.55 -22.38
CA SER A 82 -21.09 28.92 -22.73
C SER A 82 -20.90 29.12 -24.23
N THR A 83 -20.56 28.02 -24.94
CA THR A 83 -20.46 27.98 -26.40
C THR A 83 -21.30 26.81 -26.91
N PRO A 84 -22.32 27.08 -27.76
CA PRO A 84 -23.13 26.02 -28.35
C PRO A 84 -22.32 25.05 -29.17
N VAL A 85 -22.57 23.74 -29.04
CA VAL A 85 -21.98 22.68 -29.87
C VAL A 85 -23.04 22.22 -30.87
N TYR A 86 -22.76 22.34 -32.16
CA TYR A 86 -23.72 22.08 -33.25
C TYR A 86 -25.06 22.81 -33.04
N GLY A 87 -25.01 24.05 -32.55
CA GLY A 87 -26.21 24.87 -32.30
C GLY A 87 -27.04 24.52 -31.07
N GLN A 88 -26.56 23.59 -30.23
CA GLN A 88 -27.21 23.16 -29.00
C GLN A 88 -26.48 23.63 -27.76
N ASN A 89 -27.18 24.13 -26.75
CA ASN A 89 -26.65 24.57 -25.47
C ASN A 89 -26.50 23.39 -24.46
N SER A 90 -26.49 22.15 -24.92
CA SER A 90 -26.29 20.96 -24.09
C SER A 90 -25.46 19.93 -24.80
N ALA A 91 -24.65 19.17 -24.02
CA ALA A 91 -23.86 18.05 -24.51
C ALA A 91 -24.05 16.84 -23.58
N GLN A 92 -23.92 15.64 -24.12
CA GLN A 92 -23.97 14.41 -23.36
C GLN A 92 -22.58 13.87 -23.15
N TYR A 93 -22.22 13.62 -21.87
CA TYR A 93 -21.00 12.93 -21.47
C TYR A 93 -21.31 11.50 -21.02
N PHE A 94 -20.32 10.63 -21.09
CA PHE A 94 -20.47 9.22 -20.72
C PHE A 94 -21.66 8.56 -21.43
N VAL A 95 -21.72 8.72 -22.74
CA VAL A 95 -22.83 8.22 -23.57
C VAL A 95 -23.02 6.72 -23.42
N LYS A 96 -21.96 5.98 -23.05
CA LYS A 96 -21.96 4.53 -22.87
C LYS A 96 -21.23 4.17 -21.56
N THR A 97 -21.79 4.56 -20.43
CA THR A 97 -21.33 4.05 -19.14
C THR A 97 -22.23 2.89 -18.74
N ARG A 98 -21.76 1.67 -18.96
CA ARG A 98 -22.55 0.46 -18.75
C ARG A 98 -21.71 -0.62 -18.09
N GLY A 99 -22.24 -1.19 -17.00
CA GLY A 99 -21.84 -2.46 -16.47
C GLY A 99 -22.39 -3.58 -17.36
N PRO A 100 -21.63 -4.64 -17.62
CA PRO A 100 -22.07 -5.74 -18.49
C PRO A 100 -23.14 -6.65 -17.86
N GLY A 101 -23.30 -6.59 -16.51
CA GLY A 101 -24.23 -7.42 -15.75
C GLY A 101 -23.74 -8.85 -15.49
N ASN A 102 -22.52 -9.18 -15.91
CA ASN A 102 -21.94 -10.51 -15.80
C ASN A 102 -20.44 -10.49 -15.52
N LEU A 103 -19.98 -9.52 -14.73
CA LEU A 103 -18.60 -9.49 -14.29
C LEU A 103 -18.31 -10.63 -13.32
N ASP A 104 -17.14 -11.23 -13.48
CA ASP A 104 -16.59 -12.23 -12.58
C ASP A 104 -15.71 -11.60 -11.50
N GLN A 105 -15.30 -12.39 -10.51
CA GLN A 105 -14.34 -11.99 -9.50
C GLN A 105 -12.95 -11.81 -10.12
N GLU A 106 -12.20 -10.84 -9.60
CA GLU A 106 -10.75 -10.78 -9.82
C GLU A 106 -10.07 -11.80 -8.92
N HIS A 107 -9.06 -12.48 -9.42
CA HIS A 107 -8.28 -13.46 -8.66
C HIS A 107 -6.84 -13.03 -8.51
N MET A 108 -6.35 -13.01 -7.29
CA MET A 108 -4.95 -12.77 -6.96
C MET A 108 -4.31 -14.06 -6.42
N ARG A 109 -3.11 -14.37 -6.89
CA ARG A 109 -2.24 -15.41 -6.37
C ARG A 109 -0.91 -14.79 -5.95
N SER A 110 -0.53 -14.99 -4.70
CA SER A 110 0.70 -14.46 -4.13
C SER A 110 1.62 -15.60 -3.69
N ARG A 111 2.91 -15.45 -3.99
CA ARG A 111 3.98 -16.32 -3.53
C ARG A 111 5.07 -15.47 -2.91
N GLU A 112 5.44 -15.79 -1.69
CA GLU A 112 6.43 -15.02 -0.95
C GLU A 112 7.51 -15.95 -0.37
N LEU A 113 8.75 -15.46 -0.38
CA LEU A 113 9.86 -16.00 0.39
C LEU A 113 10.43 -14.89 1.25
N GLY A 114 10.54 -15.12 2.55
CA GLY A 114 11.02 -14.13 3.49
C GLY A 114 12.14 -14.66 4.37
N TYR A 115 13.01 -13.76 4.76
CA TYR A 115 14.00 -13.95 5.81
C TYR A 115 13.86 -12.85 6.84
N ASN A 116 13.87 -13.21 8.11
CA ASN A 116 13.95 -12.28 9.23
C ASN A 116 15.11 -12.69 10.14
N GLY A 117 15.95 -11.73 10.53
CA GLY A 117 17.11 -12.01 11.36
C GLY A 117 17.45 -10.87 12.31
N TYR A 118 17.80 -11.25 13.55
CA TYR A 118 18.36 -10.36 14.56
C TYR A 118 19.81 -10.72 14.84
N PHE A 119 20.73 -9.83 14.46
CA PHE A 119 22.18 -9.93 14.63
C PHE A 119 22.56 -9.22 15.91
N VAL A 120 22.79 -9.98 16.98
CA VAL A 120 22.97 -9.45 18.35
C VAL A 120 24.18 -8.54 18.48
N ASP A 121 25.33 -8.98 17.96
CA ASP A 121 26.61 -8.25 18.08
C ASP A 121 26.58 -6.91 17.36
N GLN A 122 25.78 -6.82 16.30
CA GLN A 122 25.57 -5.62 15.51
C GLN A 122 24.35 -4.80 15.96
N ALA A 123 23.53 -5.36 16.87
CA ALA A 123 22.23 -4.81 17.25
C ALA A 123 21.36 -4.43 16.03
N LEU A 124 21.29 -5.34 15.05
CA LEU A 124 20.71 -5.15 13.74
C LEU A 124 19.54 -6.10 13.53
N ASN A 125 18.37 -5.57 13.17
CA ASN A 125 17.26 -6.32 12.61
C ASN A 125 17.24 -6.16 11.10
N LEU A 126 17.09 -7.29 10.40
CA LEU A 126 16.95 -7.34 8.95
C LEU A 126 15.73 -8.19 8.59
N ASP A 127 14.83 -7.62 7.78
CA ASP A 127 13.72 -8.33 7.15
C ASP A 127 13.84 -8.17 5.63
N ILE A 128 13.78 -9.27 4.89
CA ILE A 128 13.80 -9.28 3.43
C ILE A 128 12.68 -10.20 2.95
N LYS A 129 11.91 -9.73 1.98
CA LYS A 129 10.86 -10.48 1.32
C LYS A 129 11.07 -10.43 -0.20
N LEU A 130 11.00 -11.57 -0.85
CA LEU A 130 10.83 -11.72 -2.29
C LEU A 130 9.38 -12.10 -2.54
N PHE A 131 8.76 -11.52 -3.55
CA PHE A 131 7.37 -11.82 -3.88
C PHE A 131 7.13 -11.95 -5.39
N TYR A 132 6.10 -12.71 -5.71
CA TYR A 132 5.55 -12.83 -7.05
C TYR A 132 4.03 -12.93 -6.96
N ASP A 133 3.35 -11.90 -7.46
CA ASP A 133 1.90 -11.74 -7.42
C ASP A 133 1.34 -11.73 -8.83
N GLU A 134 0.27 -12.48 -9.05
CA GLU A 134 -0.50 -12.49 -10.30
C GLU A 134 -1.94 -12.11 -10.00
N ILE A 135 -2.46 -11.14 -10.74
CA ILE A 135 -3.88 -10.77 -10.70
C ILE A 135 -4.46 -11.04 -12.07
N THR A 136 -5.52 -11.80 -12.12
CA THR A 136 -6.26 -12.16 -13.34
C THR A 136 -7.71 -11.73 -13.24
N GLY A 137 -8.34 -11.50 -14.38
CA GLY A 137 -9.72 -11.03 -14.41
C GLY A 137 -9.90 -9.61 -13.89
N MET A 138 -8.87 -8.76 -13.94
CA MET A 138 -8.92 -7.39 -13.43
C MET A 138 -9.98 -6.56 -14.14
N ILE A 139 -10.74 -5.80 -13.33
CA ILE A 139 -11.74 -4.83 -13.78
C ILE A 139 -11.08 -3.44 -13.73
N SER A 140 -10.30 -3.12 -14.72
CA SER A 140 -9.44 -1.92 -14.76
C SER A 140 -9.57 -1.12 -16.07
N GLU A 141 -10.79 -1.04 -16.60
CA GLU A 141 -11.02 -0.27 -17.81
C GLU A 141 -10.83 1.24 -17.59
N PRO A 142 -10.19 1.94 -18.54
CA PRO A 142 -10.00 3.38 -18.41
C PRO A 142 -11.33 4.13 -18.53
N LEU A 143 -11.62 4.98 -17.57
CA LEU A 143 -12.74 5.90 -17.66
C LEU A 143 -12.45 6.94 -18.75
N ARG A 144 -13.27 6.96 -19.80
CA ARG A 144 -13.20 7.93 -20.89
C ARG A 144 -14.43 8.84 -20.87
N ASN A 145 -14.28 10.07 -21.37
CA ASN A 145 -15.39 11.05 -21.37
C ASN A 145 -16.64 10.58 -22.11
N ASN A 146 -16.52 9.62 -23.00
CA ASN A 146 -17.63 9.14 -23.82
C ASN A 146 -17.99 7.68 -23.58
N GLN A 147 -17.18 6.92 -22.85
CA GLN A 147 -17.40 5.49 -22.70
C GLN A 147 -16.70 4.95 -21.45
N TYR A 148 -17.42 4.12 -20.69
CA TYR A 148 -16.88 3.20 -19.70
C TYR A 148 -17.67 1.89 -19.82
N ILE A 149 -17.00 0.79 -20.08
CA ILE A 149 -17.57 -0.55 -20.13
C ILE A 149 -16.61 -1.45 -19.38
N ALA A 150 -16.99 -1.86 -18.17
CA ALA A 150 -16.19 -2.74 -17.35
C ALA A 150 -16.05 -4.13 -17.98
N SER A 151 -14.92 -4.78 -17.82
CA SER A 151 -14.67 -6.15 -18.25
C SER A 151 -13.59 -6.82 -17.41
N ASN A 152 -13.62 -8.14 -17.32
CA ASN A 152 -12.58 -8.94 -16.67
C ASN A 152 -11.41 -9.28 -17.62
N SER A 153 -11.10 -8.44 -18.59
CA SER A 153 -10.13 -8.75 -19.65
C SER A 153 -8.67 -8.46 -19.29
N ASN A 154 -8.43 -7.79 -18.16
CA ASN A 154 -7.11 -7.33 -17.78
C ASN A 154 -6.43 -8.28 -16.78
N ALA A 155 -5.10 -8.23 -16.77
CA ALA A 155 -4.26 -8.98 -15.86
C ALA A 155 -3.00 -8.18 -15.52
N SER A 156 -2.47 -8.40 -14.33
CA SER A 156 -1.21 -7.79 -13.89
C SER A 156 -0.35 -8.80 -13.14
N ARG A 157 0.96 -8.63 -13.23
CA ARG A 157 1.97 -9.40 -12.50
C ARG A 157 2.94 -8.44 -11.85
N PHE A 158 3.27 -8.73 -10.60
CA PHE A 158 4.23 -7.97 -9.82
C PHE A 158 5.26 -8.93 -9.26
N ALA A 159 6.53 -8.65 -9.52
CA ALA A 159 7.64 -9.41 -8.95
C ALA A 159 8.62 -8.43 -8.32
N GLY A 160 9.14 -8.76 -7.15
CA GLY A 160 10.03 -7.81 -6.51
C GLY A 160 10.59 -8.27 -5.19
N THR A 161 11.20 -7.30 -4.52
CA THR A 161 11.73 -7.47 -3.17
C THR A 161 11.35 -6.28 -2.32
N GLU A 162 11.09 -6.55 -1.05
CA GLU A 162 10.96 -5.54 0.01
C GLU A 162 11.97 -5.86 1.10
N SER A 163 12.60 -4.83 1.64
CA SER A 163 13.56 -4.98 2.72
C SER A 163 13.42 -3.87 3.75
N GLN A 164 13.62 -4.24 4.99
CA GLN A 164 13.69 -3.33 6.13
C GLN A 164 14.90 -3.66 6.97
N LEU A 165 15.64 -2.63 7.33
CA LEU A 165 16.78 -2.70 8.24
C LEU A 165 16.58 -1.70 9.37
N ASP A 166 16.76 -2.18 10.59
CA ASP A 166 16.75 -1.38 11.80
C ASP A 166 18.04 -1.66 12.58
N TRP A 167 18.90 -0.67 12.68
CA TRP A 167 20.27 -0.82 13.20
C TRP A 167 20.56 0.17 14.32
N GLN A 168 20.77 -0.36 15.53
CA GLN A 168 21.24 0.43 16.67
C GLN A 168 22.76 0.60 16.58
N LEU A 169 23.23 1.66 15.89
CA LEU A 169 24.65 1.95 15.67
C LEU A 169 25.41 2.22 16.98
N SER A 170 24.75 2.88 17.93
CA SER A 170 25.29 3.19 19.24
C SER A 170 24.15 3.31 20.25
N ARG A 171 24.45 3.56 21.52
CA ARG A 171 23.40 3.85 22.51
C ARG A 171 22.55 5.09 22.18
N ALA A 172 23.12 5.99 21.38
CA ALA A 172 22.47 7.23 21.00
C ALA A 172 21.88 7.22 19.57
N ASP A 173 22.43 6.44 18.65
CA ASP A 173 22.13 6.51 17.22
C ASP A 173 21.49 5.25 16.70
N ARG A 174 20.39 5.40 15.96
CA ARG A 174 19.65 4.32 15.28
C ARG A 174 19.41 4.70 13.83
N LEU A 175 19.69 3.78 12.93
CA LEU A 175 19.35 3.87 11.51
C LEU A 175 18.13 2.98 11.19
N ARG A 176 17.26 3.49 10.33
CA ARG A 176 16.18 2.73 9.71
C ARG A 176 16.26 2.91 8.21
N LEU A 177 16.29 1.80 7.49
CA LEU A 177 16.27 1.80 6.04
C LEU A 177 15.12 0.91 5.57
N THR A 178 14.39 1.37 4.58
CA THR A 178 13.42 0.54 3.85
C THR A 178 13.69 0.67 2.37
N TYR A 179 13.53 -0.41 1.63
CA TYR A 179 13.64 -0.41 0.18
C TYR A 179 12.70 -1.43 -0.42
N ALA A 180 12.01 -1.03 -1.48
CA ALA A 180 11.20 -1.90 -2.30
C ALA A 180 11.57 -1.74 -3.77
N TYR A 181 11.71 -2.87 -4.45
CA TYR A 181 11.78 -2.95 -5.90
C TYR A 181 10.60 -3.76 -6.41
N VAL A 182 9.87 -3.19 -7.39
CA VAL A 182 8.70 -3.83 -8.00
C VAL A 182 8.85 -3.78 -9.51
N HIS A 183 8.88 -4.94 -10.14
CA HIS A 183 8.72 -5.08 -11.56
C HIS A 183 7.26 -5.40 -11.88
N ALA A 184 6.56 -4.45 -12.51
CA ALA A 184 5.16 -4.57 -12.88
C ALA A 184 5.02 -4.90 -14.37
N GLN A 185 4.19 -5.88 -14.70
CA GLN A 185 3.76 -6.21 -16.05
C GLN A 185 2.24 -6.26 -16.06
N ALA A 186 1.60 -5.53 -16.94
CA ALA A 186 0.14 -5.50 -17.04
C ALA A 186 -0.32 -5.54 -18.51
N SER A 187 -1.55 -5.97 -18.72
CA SER A 187 -2.19 -6.05 -20.03
C SER A 187 -2.46 -4.68 -20.66
N ASN A 188 -2.50 -3.63 -19.83
CA ASN A 188 -2.65 -2.27 -20.31
C ASN A 188 -1.70 -1.29 -19.63
N ARG A 189 -1.53 -0.08 -20.21
CA ARG A 189 -0.59 0.94 -19.71
C ARG A 189 -0.99 1.57 -18.38
N LEU A 190 -2.26 1.59 -18.02
CA LEU A 190 -2.72 2.17 -16.76
C LEU A 190 -2.31 1.27 -15.60
N ASP A 191 -2.56 -0.03 -15.73
CA ASP A 191 -2.20 -1.00 -14.70
C ASP A 191 -0.69 -1.17 -14.54
N GLN A 192 0.09 -0.95 -15.61
CA GLN A 192 1.56 -0.91 -15.53
C GLN A 192 2.10 0.22 -14.65
N ARG A 193 1.28 1.25 -14.37
CA ARG A 193 1.65 2.45 -13.62
C ARG A 193 1.02 2.50 -12.22
N LEU A 194 0.56 1.36 -11.71
CA LEU A 194 -0.02 1.28 -10.36
C LEU A 194 1.01 1.41 -9.25
N THR A 195 2.29 1.17 -9.54
CA THR A 195 3.36 1.26 -8.55
C THR A 195 4.65 1.83 -9.16
N ALA A 196 5.41 2.53 -8.34
CA ALA A 196 6.78 2.91 -8.67
C ALA A 196 7.70 1.69 -8.65
N SER A 197 8.66 1.63 -9.60
CA SER A 197 9.59 0.50 -9.67
C SER A 197 10.56 0.45 -8.49
N ASN A 198 10.89 1.59 -7.90
CA ASN A 198 11.74 1.66 -6.71
C ASN A 198 11.13 2.65 -5.73
N SER A 199 11.11 2.30 -4.46
CA SER A 199 10.71 3.20 -3.38
C SER A 199 11.47 2.85 -2.10
N GLY A 200 11.61 3.82 -1.21
CA GLY A 200 12.27 3.56 0.05
C GLY A 200 12.40 4.77 0.95
N SER A 201 12.95 4.51 2.12
CA SER A 201 13.27 5.54 3.09
C SER A 201 14.60 5.27 3.79
N ALA A 202 15.25 6.35 4.23
CA ALA A 202 16.40 6.29 5.08
C ALA A 202 16.19 7.23 6.26
N GLY A 203 16.29 6.73 7.49
CA GLY A 203 16.07 7.47 8.71
C GLY A 203 17.23 7.35 9.67
N TRP A 204 17.62 8.48 10.25
CA TRP A 204 18.57 8.56 11.35
C TRP A 204 17.87 9.18 12.56
N LEU A 205 17.90 8.46 13.69
CA LEU A 205 17.33 8.88 14.95
C LEU A 205 18.48 9.01 15.96
N ARG A 206 18.48 10.10 16.71
CA ARG A 206 19.52 10.35 17.71
C ARG A 206 18.93 10.80 19.04
N ASN A 207 19.42 10.18 20.10
CA ASN A 207 19.19 10.63 21.48
C ASN A 207 20.41 11.42 21.95
N TRP A 208 20.20 12.71 22.23
CA TRP A 208 21.27 13.64 22.67
C TRP A 208 21.47 13.63 24.19
N GLY A 209 20.68 12.85 24.90
CA GLY A 209 20.62 12.88 26.36
C GLY A 209 19.78 14.02 26.93
N GLN A 210 19.60 14.04 28.25
CA GLN A 210 18.81 15.04 28.98
C GLN A 210 17.38 15.25 28.40
N GLY A 211 16.80 14.22 27.79
CA GLY A 211 15.47 14.27 27.17
C GLY A 211 15.40 14.91 25.79
N TRP A 212 16.53 15.29 25.18
CA TRP A 212 16.56 15.74 23.79
C TRP A 212 16.69 14.58 22.81
N SER A 213 15.90 14.61 21.73
CA SER A 213 16.00 13.68 20.60
C SER A 213 15.79 14.39 19.27
N SER A 214 16.32 13.80 18.22
CA SER A 214 16.07 14.23 16.85
C SER A 214 15.90 13.06 15.92
N ALA A 215 15.18 13.28 14.83
CA ALA A 215 15.04 12.35 13.73
C ALA A 215 15.16 13.10 12.39
N LEU A 216 15.84 12.47 11.44
CA LEU A 216 15.94 12.91 10.06
C LEU A 216 15.56 11.73 9.18
N PHE A 217 14.55 11.91 8.32
CA PHE A 217 14.11 10.89 7.37
C PHE A 217 14.13 11.45 5.96
N TYR A 218 14.62 10.67 5.04
CA TYR A 218 14.44 10.85 3.60
C TYR A 218 13.48 9.77 3.08
N TYR A 219 12.56 10.16 2.22
CA TYR A 219 11.63 9.28 1.50
C TYR A 219 11.78 9.57 0.01
N GLY A 220 11.79 8.52 -0.80
CA GLY A 220 11.86 8.67 -2.24
C GLY A 220 11.29 7.49 -2.99
N ASP A 221 10.78 7.77 -4.20
CA ASP A 221 10.42 6.76 -5.16
C ASP A 221 10.91 7.10 -6.57
N SER A 222 10.89 6.10 -7.46
CA SER A 222 11.08 6.32 -8.88
C SER A 222 9.81 6.91 -9.49
N ALA A 223 9.98 7.59 -10.63
CA ALA A 223 8.87 8.27 -11.28
C ALA A 223 7.68 7.35 -11.57
N LEU A 224 6.53 7.70 -11.01
CA LEU A 224 5.23 7.15 -11.30
C LEU A 224 4.46 8.15 -12.19
N ASN A 225 4.03 7.75 -13.38
CA ASN A 225 3.38 8.64 -14.35
C ASN A 225 4.19 9.90 -14.72
N GLY A 226 5.52 9.83 -14.63
CA GLY A 226 6.40 10.97 -14.88
C GLY A 226 6.65 11.86 -13.65
N TYR A 227 6.03 11.57 -12.51
CA TYR A 227 6.18 12.29 -11.25
C TYR A 227 7.01 11.48 -10.28
N ARG A 228 8.08 12.07 -9.75
CA ARG A 228 8.93 11.50 -8.71
C ARG A 228 8.58 12.14 -7.38
N PHE A 229 8.44 11.32 -6.35
CA PHE A 229 8.24 11.80 -4.99
C PHE A 229 9.57 11.80 -4.23
N GLU A 230 9.89 12.91 -3.59
CA GLU A 230 11.04 13.04 -2.69
C GLU A 230 10.67 13.97 -1.53
N ARG A 231 10.93 13.52 -0.30
CA ARG A 231 10.64 14.30 0.90
C ARG A 231 11.68 14.07 1.98
N VAL A 232 12.01 15.14 2.70
CA VAL A 232 12.82 15.09 3.93
C VAL A 232 11.95 15.54 5.10
N ASP A 233 11.94 14.74 6.15
CA ASP A 233 11.28 15.05 7.41
C ASP A 233 12.34 15.23 8.50
N THR A 234 12.28 16.35 9.24
CA THR A 234 13.15 16.63 10.37
C THR A 234 12.29 16.84 11.61
N ARG A 235 12.61 16.15 12.69
CA ARG A 235 11.92 16.29 13.98
C ARG A 235 12.94 16.55 15.07
N ILE A 236 12.62 17.49 15.97
CA ILE A 236 13.36 17.73 17.21
C ILE A 236 12.35 17.67 18.36
N ALA A 237 12.69 16.93 19.41
CA ALA A 237 11.81 16.76 20.57
C ALA A 237 12.56 16.96 21.88
N LYS A 238 11.79 17.41 22.88
CA LYS A 238 12.24 17.54 24.27
C LYS A 238 11.25 16.85 25.18
N ARG A 239 11.71 15.82 25.90
CA ARG A 239 10.96 15.17 26.96
C ARG A 239 11.31 15.81 28.30
N LEU A 240 10.30 16.22 29.05
CA LEU A 240 10.35 16.82 30.37
C LEU A 240 9.73 15.84 31.37
N ALA A 241 10.47 15.42 32.38
CA ALA A 241 9.93 14.65 33.49
C ALA A 241 9.14 15.60 34.41
N LEU A 242 7.85 15.39 34.56
CA LEU A 242 6.97 16.15 35.45
C LEU A 242 6.73 15.46 36.78
N GLY A 243 7.11 14.18 36.87
CA GLY A 243 6.98 13.35 38.07
C GLY A 243 7.65 12.00 37.88
N SER A 244 7.45 11.08 38.83
CA SER A 244 8.08 9.75 38.75
C SER A 244 7.50 8.85 37.65
N LYS A 245 6.26 9.10 37.22
CA LYS A 245 5.57 8.35 36.16
C LYS A 245 4.99 9.24 35.05
N THR A 246 5.11 10.57 35.19
CA THR A 246 4.52 11.52 34.26
C THR A 246 5.61 12.24 33.48
N SER A 247 5.50 12.27 32.17
CA SER A 247 6.39 13.03 31.30
C SER A 247 5.61 13.80 30.24
N LEU A 248 6.14 14.96 29.84
CA LEU A 248 5.63 15.77 28.73
C LEU A 248 6.68 15.81 27.64
N GLU A 249 6.33 15.36 26.45
CA GLU A 249 7.17 15.53 25.26
C GLU A 249 6.63 16.69 24.40
N LEU A 250 7.49 17.62 24.09
CA LEU A 250 7.24 18.71 23.14
C LEU A 250 8.08 18.49 21.90
N ALA A 251 7.49 18.54 20.72
CA ALA A 251 8.22 18.35 19.47
C ALA A 251 7.80 19.33 18.37
N GLY A 252 8.81 19.72 17.56
CA GLY A 252 8.62 20.41 16.29
C GLY A 252 9.03 19.51 15.14
N THR A 253 8.21 19.47 14.09
CA THR A 253 8.46 18.69 12.88
C THR A 253 8.35 19.58 11.66
N LEU A 254 9.34 19.49 10.77
CA LEU A 254 9.35 20.06 9.43
C LEU A 254 9.33 18.93 8.42
N GLN A 255 8.38 18.95 7.50
CA GLN A 255 8.36 18.11 6.31
C GLN A 255 8.64 18.98 5.09
N GLN A 256 9.63 18.62 4.32
CA GLN A 256 10.04 19.34 3.12
C GLN A 256 10.03 18.41 1.90
N ARG A 257 9.16 18.68 0.94
CA ARG A 257 9.21 18.04 -0.38
C ARG A 257 10.34 18.65 -1.20
N LEU A 258 11.13 17.79 -1.83
CA LEU A 258 12.25 18.17 -2.68
C LEU A 258 11.85 18.24 -4.16
N ASP A 259 10.84 17.45 -4.56
CA ASP A 259 10.27 17.51 -5.89
C ASP A 259 9.43 18.78 -6.13
N HIS A 260 9.14 19.07 -7.39
CA HIS A 260 8.38 20.25 -7.82
C HIS A 260 6.95 19.91 -8.27
N GLN A 261 6.59 18.63 -8.25
CA GLN A 261 5.32 18.15 -8.77
C GLN A 261 4.34 17.89 -7.62
N PRO A 262 3.04 18.18 -7.79
CA PRO A 262 2.03 17.79 -6.82
C PRO A 262 1.86 16.27 -6.80
N THR A 263 1.52 15.72 -5.63
CA THR A 263 1.35 14.26 -5.45
C THR A 263 0.09 13.70 -6.09
N THR A 264 -0.91 14.54 -6.36
CA THR A 264 -2.22 14.10 -6.87
C THR A 264 -2.52 14.64 -8.26
N PHE A 265 -2.74 15.93 -8.41
CA PHE A 265 -3.08 16.60 -9.67
C PHE A 265 -2.13 17.74 -9.95
N ALA A 266 -1.87 18.02 -11.23
CA ALA A 266 -0.91 19.03 -11.66
C ALA A 266 -1.20 20.46 -11.14
N ASP A 267 -2.46 20.76 -10.83
CA ASP A 267 -2.97 22.04 -10.33
C ASP A 267 -3.48 21.98 -8.88
N ASN A 268 -3.05 20.99 -8.10
CA ASN A 268 -3.42 20.87 -6.69
C ASN A 268 -2.79 21.97 -5.84
N LEU A 269 -3.55 23.00 -5.55
CA LEU A 269 -3.14 24.17 -4.77
C LEU A 269 -2.95 23.89 -3.27
N TYR A 270 -3.46 22.77 -2.78
CA TYR A 270 -3.36 22.35 -1.36
C TYR A 270 -2.17 21.46 -1.06
N ASP A 271 -1.41 21.08 -2.07
CA ASP A 271 -0.23 20.22 -1.93
C ASP A 271 0.99 21.07 -1.54
N SER A 272 1.08 21.39 -0.26
CA SER A 272 2.16 22.20 0.30
C SER A 272 3.51 21.52 0.16
N ARG A 273 4.53 22.26 -0.30
CA ARG A 273 5.92 21.79 -0.38
C ARG A 273 6.60 21.68 0.98
N HIS A 274 6.12 22.44 1.96
CA HIS A 274 6.59 22.37 3.34
C HIS A 274 5.42 22.44 4.32
N VAL A 275 5.49 21.59 5.33
CA VAL A 275 4.54 21.54 6.43
C VAL A 275 5.33 21.63 7.73
N VAL A 276 4.94 22.52 8.62
CA VAL A 276 5.49 22.65 9.97
C VAL A 276 4.37 22.40 10.96
N TYR A 277 4.60 21.53 11.92
CA TYR A 277 3.67 21.33 13.02
C TYR A 277 4.38 21.09 14.34
N PHE A 278 3.69 21.38 15.43
CA PHE A 278 4.15 21.16 16.79
C PHE A 278 3.23 20.15 17.47
N SER A 279 3.81 19.31 18.31
CA SER A 279 3.05 18.33 19.10
C SER A 279 3.46 18.42 20.57
N ALA A 280 2.49 18.14 21.44
CA ALA A 280 2.68 17.94 22.87
C ALA A 280 2.00 16.62 23.27
N GLU A 281 2.75 15.73 23.90
CA GLU A 281 2.29 14.42 24.33
C GLU A 281 2.54 14.26 25.82
N LEU A 282 1.49 13.97 26.59
CA LEU A 282 1.54 13.73 28.03
C LEU A 282 1.38 12.24 28.30
N GLU A 283 2.40 11.64 28.89
CA GLU A 283 2.38 10.27 29.40
C GLU A 283 2.21 10.29 30.94
N PHE A 284 1.36 9.39 31.46
CA PHE A 284 1.08 9.26 32.89
C PHE A 284 0.81 7.82 33.31
#